data_6c840697c96575b953004b38820f94d2
#
_entry.id   6c840697c96575b953004b38820f94d2
#
_cell.length_a   1.000
_cell.length_b   1.000
_cell.length_c   1.000
_cell.angle_alpha   90.00
_cell.angle_beta   90.00
_cell.angle_gamma   90.00
#
_symmetry.space_group_name_H-M   'P 1'
#
loop_
_entity.id
_entity.type
_entity.pdbx_description
1 polymer ?
#
loop_
_entity_poly.entity_id
_entity_poly.type
_entity_poly.pdbx_seq_one_letter_code
_entity_poly.pdbx_strand_id
1 'polypeptide(L)'
;VLQRIFERLRKTERPLLCTEWMARTLGSRFETHLPLLQAERIGSWHWGLVRGRTQTHLPWGSIEGAPEPGTWFHDILYADGTPYDPAEIASIEASLGTSSRMGNGRSKE
;
A
#
# COMPACT_ATOMS: atom_id res chain seq x y z
N VAL A 1 -0.24 -14.04 8.63
CA VAL A 1 -1.57 -13.61 9.13
C VAL A 1 -2.48 -13.25 7.96
N LEU A 2 -2.07 -12.39 7.03
CA LEU A 2 -2.90 -11.90 5.91
C LEU A 2 -3.42 -13.04 5.02
N GLN A 3 -2.60 -14.01 4.65
CA GLN A 3 -3.01 -15.16 3.84
C GLN A 3 -4.15 -15.96 4.47
N ARG A 4 -4.12 -16.19 5.77
CA ARG A 4 -5.20 -16.89 6.48
C ARG A 4 -6.52 -16.10 6.45
N ILE A 5 -6.43 -14.77 6.46
CA ILE A 5 -7.62 -13.91 6.32
C ILE A 5 -8.20 -14.09 4.92
N PHE A 6 -7.36 -14.07 3.87
CA PHE A 6 -7.81 -14.28 2.51
C PHE A 6 -8.47 -15.66 2.30
N GLU A 7 -7.86 -16.72 2.81
CA GLU A 7 -8.43 -18.09 2.76
C GLU A 7 -9.82 -18.16 3.40
N ARG A 8 -10.01 -17.46 4.51
CA ARG A 8 -11.33 -17.40 5.19
C ARG A 8 -12.35 -16.60 4.38
N LEU A 9 -11.96 -15.43 3.89
CA LEU A 9 -12.87 -14.53 3.15
C LEU A 9 -13.25 -15.08 1.78
N ARG A 10 -12.36 -15.83 1.13
CA ARG A 10 -12.65 -16.49 -0.17
C ARG A 10 -13.80 -17.49 -0.10
N LYS A 11 -14.04 -18.08 1.07
CA LYS A 11 -15.18 -18.98 1.27
C LYS A 11 -16.53 -18.29 1.11
N THR A 12 -16.55 -16.97 1.09
CA THR A 12 -17.77 -16.20 0.84
C THR A 12 -18.13 -16.09 -0.64
N GLU A 13 -17.21 -16.49 -1.54
CA GLU A 13 -17.34 -16.37 -3.00
C GLU A 13 -17.68 -14.95 -3.49
N ARG A 14 -17.26 -13.93 -2.73
CA ARG A 14 -17.46 -12.52 -3.05
C ARG A 14 -16.14 -11.85 -3.44
N PRO A 15 -16.20 -10.81 -4.30
CA PRO A 15 -15.03 -9.97 -4.54
C PRO A 15 -14.46 -9.40 -3.24
N LEU A 16 -13.13 -9.40 -3.11
CA LEU A 16 -12.45 -8.86 -1.95
C LEU A 16 -11.78 -7.52 -2.30
N LEU A 17 -11.93 -6.56 -1.41
CA LEU A 17 -11.27 -5.26 -1.48
C LEU A 17 -10.58 -4.97 -0.16
N CYS A 18 -9.33 -4.53 -0.21
CA CYS A 18 -8.59 -4.06 0.94
C CYS A 18 -8.62 -2.53 0.92
N THR A 19 -9.44 -1.93 1.76
CA THR A 19 -9.70 -0.48 1.74
C THR A 19 -8.70 0.33 2.52
N GLU A 20 -7.95 -0.31 3.43
CA GLU A 20 -6.91 0.34 4.22
C GLU A 20 -5.79 -0.64 4.52
N TRP A 21 -4.59 -0.22 4.23
CA TRP A 21 -3.38 -0.95 4.58
C TRP A 21 -2.18 -0.02 4.50
N MET A 22 -1.01 -0.51 4.76
CA MET A 22 0.27 0.17 4.84
C MET A 22 0.45 0.93 6.16
N ALA A 23 1.18 0.32 7.06
CA ALA A 23 1.61 0.88 8.32
C ALA A 23 3.01 0.33 8.63
N ARG A 24 4.05 1.08 8.28
CA ARG A 24 5.43 0.57 8.27
C ARG A 24 5.89 -0.01 9.58
N THR A 25 5.59 0.66 10.68
CA THR A 25 6.01 0.21 12.02
C THR A 25 5.28 -1.04 12.51
N LEU A 26 4.15 -1.38 11.87
CA LEU A 26 3.39 -2.60 12.13
C LEU A 26 3.71 -3.73 11.13
N GLY A 27 4.69 -3.52 10.26
CA GLY A 27 5.13 -4.50 9.28
C GLY A 27 4.26 -4.60 8.02
N SER A 28 3.23 -3.75 7.89
CA SER A 28 2.44 -3.64 6.66
C SER A 28 3.14 -2.69 5.70
N ARG A 29 3.82 -3.24 4.70
CA ARG A 29 4.68 -2.50 3.77
C ARG A 29 4.36 -2.88 2.33
N PHE A 30 4.75 -2.03 1.37
CA PHE A 30 4.54 -2.30 -0.06
C PHE A 30 5.22 -3.58 -0.50
N GLU A 31 6.48 -3.77 -0.15
CA GLU A 31 7.26 -4.95 -0.53
C GLU A 31 6.72 -6.27 0.04
N THR A 32 5.99 -6.23 1.15
CA THR A 32 5.45 -7.43 1.80
C THR A 32 4.00 -7.71 1.47
N HIS A 33 3.18 -6.69 1.32
CA HIS A 33 1.72 -6.83 1.18
C HIS A 33 1.24 -6.70 -0.25
N LEU A 34 1.82 -5.79 -1.05
CA LEU A 34 1.38 -5.56 -2.42
C LEU A 34 1.47 -6.81 -3.30
N PRO A 35 2.55 -7.61 -3.27
CA PRO A 35 2.61 -8.85 -4.03
C PRO A 35 1.53 -9.86 -3.65
N LEU A 36 1.17 -9.93 -2.36
CA LEU A 36 0.11 -10.82 -1.88
C LEU A 36 -1.27 -10.37 -2.39
N LEU A 37 -1.55 -9.07 -2.29
CA LEU A 37 -2.80 -8.49 -2.77
C LEU A 37 -2.96 -8.70 -4.28
N GLN A 38 -1.89 -8.55 -5.05
CA GLN A 38 -1.89 -8.81 -6.48
C GLN A 38 -2.09 -10.29 -6.84
N ALA A 39 -1.33 -11.18 -6.20
CA ALA A 39 -1.46 -12.63 -6.43
C ALA A 39 -2.89 -13.11 -6.16
N GLU A 40 -3.53 -12.51 -5.18
CA GLU A 40 -4.90 -12.81 -4.76
C GLU A 40 -5.97 -12.05 -5.55
N ARG A 41 -5.57 -11.15 -6.48
CA ARG A 41 -6.46 -10.29 -7.27
C ARG A 41 -7.38 -9.45 -6.39
N ILE A 42 -6.85 -8.92 -5.29
CA ILE A 42 -7.57 -8.05 -4.36
C ILE A 42 -7.24 -6.60 -4.71
N GLY A 43 -8.27 -5.82 -5.06
CA GLY A 43 -8.14 -4.38 -5.21
C GLY A 43 -7.77 -3.75 -3.87
N SER A 44 -6.86 -2.78 -3.86
CA SER A 44 -6.35 -2.24 -2.61
C SER A 44 -6.08 -0.74 -2.66
N TRP A 45 -6.33 -0.08 -1.54
CA TRP A 45 -6.00 1.31 -1.28
C TRP A 45 -5.18 1.39 -0.01
N HIS A 46 -3.99 1.94 -0.10
CA HIS A 46 -3.20 2.22 1.09
C HIS A 46 -3.66 3.51 1.76
N TRP A 47 -3.39 3.63 3.03
CA TRP A 47 -3.67 4.83 3.79
C TRP A 47 -2.47 5.78 3.77
N GLY A 48 -2.71 7.07 3.48
CA GLY A 48 -1.68 8.10 3.44
C GLY A 48 -0.97 8.23 2.08
N LEU A 49 -0.84 9.44 1.59
CA LEU A 49 -0.17 9.73 0.32
C LEU A 49 0.94 10.77 0.49
N VAL A 50 0.59 11.95 0.92
CA VAL A 50 1.51 13.09 1.01
C VAL A 50 1.57 13.61 2.44
N ARG A 51 2.79 13.77 2.96
CA ARG A 51 3.01 14.42 4.25
C ARG A 51 2.45 15.84 4.24
N GLY A 52 1.53 16.11 5.13
CA GLY A 52 0.87 17.42 5.22
C GLY A 52 -0.02 17.54 6.45
N ARG A 53 -1.07 18.33 6.33
CA ARG A 53 -2.00 18.63 7.42
C ARG A 53 -2.73 17.43 7.98
N THR A 54 -2.87 16.37 7.22
CA THR A 54 -3.47 15.10 7.67
C THR A 54 -2.61 14.38 8.71
N GLN A 55 -1.31 14.68 8.77
CA GLN A 55 -0.35 14.10 9.72
C GLN A 55 -0.30 12.56 9.69
N THR A 56 -0.63 11.97 8.55
CA THR A 56 -0.67 10.52 8.38
C THR A 56 0.71 9.86 8.32
N HIS A 57 1.78 10.65 8.33
CA HIS A 57 3.15 10.17 8.55
C HIS A 57 3.46 9.86 10.03
N LEU A 58 2.65 10.37 10.96
CA LEU A 58 2.83 10.14 12.40
C LEU A 58 2.20 8.82 12.82
N PRO A 59 2.85 8.05 13.73
CA PRO A 59 2.25 6.86 14.33
C PRO A 59 0.99 7.19 15.12
N TRP A 60 0.10 6.22 15.22
CA TRP A 60 -1.07 6.35 16.10
C TRP A 60 -0.64 6.59 17.55
N GLY A 61 -1.34 7.47 18.22
CA GLY A 61 -1.02 7.86 19.59
C GLY A 61 0.09 8.92 19.70
N SER A 62 0.55 9.48 18.59
CA SER A 62 1.48 10.61 18.61
C SER A 62 0.86 11.80 19.34
N ILE A 63 1.68 12.50 20.13
CA ILE A 63 1.30 13.69 20.90
C ILE A 63 1.91 14.94 20.29
N GLU A 64 1.22 16.07 20.44
CA GLU A 64 1.72 17.35 19.98
C GLU A 64 3.08 17.67 20.64
N GLY A 65 4.01 18.16 19.82
CA GLY A 65 5.38 18.48 20.26
C GLY A 65 6.33 17.28 20.37
N ALA A 66 5.87 16.05 20.08
CA ALA A 66 6.76 14.91 20.00
C ALA A 66 7.77 15.08 18.83
N PRO A 67 8.98 14.49 18.94
CA PRO A 67 9.95 14.49 17.84
C PRO A 67 9.37 13.83 16.59
N GLU A 68 9.81 14.29 15.41
CA GLU A 68 9.49 13.63 14.14
C GLU A 68 9.88 12.14 14.19
N PRO A 69 9.02 11.22 13.72
CA PRO A 69 9.33 9.82 13.73
C PRO A 69 10.48 9.49 12.76
N GLY A 70 11.39 8.62 13.17
CA GLY A 70 12.45 8.11 12.30
C GLY A 70 11.91 7.28 11.14
N THR A 71 10.76 6.63 11.33
CA THR A 71 10.03 5.90 10.29
C THR A 71 8.62 6.45 10.18
N TRP A 72 8.25 6.91 8.99
CA TRP A 72 6.88 7.37 8.73
C TRP A 72 5.89 6.21 8.76
N PHE A 73 4.71 6.49 9.30
CA PHE A 73 3.70 5.47 9.49
C PHE A 73 3.00 5.09 8.18
N HIS A 74 2.45 6.07 7.44
CA HIS A 74 1.68 5.83 6.24
C HIS A 74 2.21 6.54 4.99
N ASP A 75 2.46 7.86 5.04
CA ASP A 75 2.69 8.66 3.85
C ASP A 75 3.89 8.19 3.01
N ILE A 76 3.80 8.34 1.70
CA ILE A 76 4.81 7.89 0.74
C ILE A 76 5.56 9.03 0.05
N LEU A 77 5.03 10.24 0.09
CA LEU A 77 5.63 11.42 -0.53
C LEU A 77 5.83 12.56 0.46
N TYR A 78 6.91 13.30 0.30
CA TYR A 78 7.07 14.63 0.90
C TYR A 78 6.11 15.62 0.24
N ALA A 79 5.93 16.79 0.87
CA ALA A 79 5.03 17.84 0.38
C ALA A 79 5.41 18.38 -1.02
N ASP A 80 6.68 18.29 -1.40
CA ASP A 80 7.18 18.66 -2.72
C ASP A 80 7.02 17.54 -3.78
N GLY A 81 6.45 16.39 -3.41
CA GLY A 81 6.24 15.25 -4.28
C GLY A 81 7.42 14.28 -4.38
N THR A 82 8.52 14.53 -3.66
CA THR A 82 9.62 13.56 -3.63
C THR A 82 9.27 12.34 -2.80
N PRO A 83 9.72 11.13 -3.18
CA PRO A 83 9.46 9.92 -2.42
C PRO A 83 10.12 9.94 -1.03
N TYR A 84 9.39 9.47 -0.02
CA TYR A 84 9.96 9.13 1.29
C TYR A 84 10.98 7.99 1.16
N ASP A 85 10.61 6.94 0.45
CA ASP A 85 11.47 5.82 0.10
C ASP A 85 11.34 5.50 -1.39
N PRO A 86 12.35 5.80 -2.21
CA PRO A 86 12.31 5.50 -3.65
C PRO A 86 12.08 4.03 -3.98
N ALA A 87 12.50 3.10 -3.12
CA ALA A 87 12.29 1.68 -3.32
C ALA A 87 10.80 1.28 -3.23
N GLU A 88 10.03 1.95 -2.39
CA GLU A 88 8.57 1.75 -2.33
C GLU A 88 7.90 2.19 -3.62
N ILE A 89 8.29 3.34 -4.16
CA ILE A 89 7.76 3.83 -5.44
C ILE A 89 8.10 2.86 -6.57
N ALA A 90 9.33 2.36 -6.62
CA ALA A 90 9.73 1.34 -7.60
C ALA A 90 8.88 0.07 -7.49
N SER A 91 8.55 -0.37 -6.28
CA SER A 91 7.67 -1.52 -6.06
C SER A 91 6.24 -1.27 -6.56
N ILE A 92 5.72 -0.08 -6.34
CA ILE A 92 4.39 0.33 -6.83
C ILE A 92 4.37 0.38 -8.36
N GLU A 93 5.36 1.00 -8.97
CA GLU A 93 5.48 1.12 -10.44
C GLU A 93 5.63 -0.26 -11.11
N ALA A 94 6.45 -1.13 -10.55
CA ALA A 94 6.60 -2.51 -11.04
C ALA A 94 5.26 -3.28 -10.98
N SER A 95 4.49 -3.08 -9.92
CA SER A 95 3.15 -3.61 -9.74
C SER A 95 2.19 -3.13 -10.83
N LEU A 96 2.17 -1.84 -11.10
CA LEU A 96 1.33 -1.23 -12.14
C LEU A 96 1.77 -1.66 -13.55
N GLY A 97 3.07 -1.74 -13.83
CA GLY A 97 3.62 -2.21 -15.08
C GLY A 97 3.23 -3.65 -15.41
N THR A 98 3.22 -4.52 -14.42
CA THR A 98 2.76 -5.91 -14.54
C THR A 98 1.26 -5.98 -14.86
N SER A 99 0.46 -5.14 -14.24
CA SER A 99 -0.99 -5.01 -14.48
C SER A 99 -1.29 -4.50 -15.89
N SER A 100 -0.54 -3.50 -16.39
CA SER A 100 -0.68 -2.95 -17.74
C SER A 100 -0.36 -3.98 -18.84
N ARG A 101 0.64 -4.84 -18.63
CA ARG A 101 1.00 -5.92 -19.58
C ARG A 101 -0.06 -6.99 -19.71
N MET A 102 -0.83 -7.27 -18.66
CA MET A 102 -1.96 -8.19 -18.71
C MET A 102 -3.17 -7.62 -19.45
N GLY A 103 -3.32 -6.28 -19.53
CA GLY A 103 -4.39 -5.60 -20.26
C GLY A 103 -4.21 -5.51 -21.78
N ASN A 104 -2.98 -5.64 -22.27
CA ASN A 104 -2.63 -5.52 -23.70
C ASN A 104 -2.68 -6.86 -24.47
N GLY A 105 -3.17 -7.91 -23.88
CA GLY A 105 -3.33 -9.23 -24.50
C GLY A 105 -4.59 -9.41 -25.33
N ARG A 106 -5.32 -8.34 -25.69
CA ARG A 106 -6.35 -8.40 -26.73
C ARG A 106 -5.73 -8.02 -28.06
N SER A 107 -5.26 -9.04 -28.78
CA SER A 107 -4.94 -8.93 -30.18
C SER A 107 -6.14 -8.38 -30.95
N LYS A 108 -5.85 -7.47 -31.83
CA LYS A 108 -6.70 -7.11 -32.94
C LYS A 108 -6.75 -8.30 -33.91
N GLU A 109 -7.85 -8.94 -34.01
CA GLU A 109 -8.32 -9.57 -35.25
C GLU A 109 -9.48 -8.76 -35.78
#